data_d72efb9dc35f3995c76374d5f53d3464
#
_entry.id   d72efb9dc35f3995c76374d5f53d3464
#
_cell.length_a   1.000
_cell.length_b   1.000
_cell.length_c   1.000
_cell.angle_alpha   90.00
_cell.angle_beta   90.00
_cell.angle_gamma   90.00
#
_symmetry.space_group_name_H-M   'P 1'
#
loop_
_entity.id
_entity.type
_entity.pdbx_description
1 polymer ?
#
loop_
_entity_poly.entity_id
_entity_poly.type
_entity_poly.pdbx_seq_one_letter_code
_entity_poly.pdbx_strand_id
1 'polypeptide(L)'
;MKPLLLSLALAALLVPPQAEARRIGQLEFADCDLAQPGTGATSRFECATLEVPESPDKPDGRKLVLKVGLAAARSSEPAADMVLFIAGGPGQSATETFPSAAGGFARLREKRHVVFIDQRGTGEGHRLACDFPEVMTDVAASDEQQVEMARDCLASFDADVAQYTTSVAVKDIEALRQALGAPALNVYGGSYGTRVAQEYARQYPDGVRSLLLDGVVPPGLALGSEHSINLEAALKAILGRCADEPACREAFGDPYRTLYALRDRARSQPATVPVPDPRSFATRELRLDESAVAVIARLFAYSPETAALLPLLLDEAN
;
A
#
# COMPACT_ATOMS: atom_id res chain seq x y z
N MET A 1 -69.61 22.61 -32.15
CA MET A 1 -68.22 22.34 -32.49
C MET A 1 -67.34 23.13 -31.52
N LYS A 2 -66.74 22.47 -30.52
CA LYS A 2 -65.81 23.09 -29.57
C LYS A 2 -64.39 22.69 -29.96
N PRO A 3 -63.43 23.58 -30.08
CA PRO A 3 -62.01 23.21 -30.35
C PRO A 3 -61.36 22.67 -29.08
N LEU A 4 -60.74 21.51 -29.22
CA LEU A 4 -59.91 20.88 -28.21
C LEU A 4 -58.53 21.53 -28.26
N LEU A 5 -58.16 22.27 -27.21
CA LEU A 5 -56.81 22.81 -27.03
C LEU A 5 -55.89 21.71 -26.47
N LEU A 6 -54.97 21.24 -27.34
CA LEU A 6 -53.94 20.27 -26.99
C LEU A 6 -52.78 21.00 -26.32
N SER A 7 -52.68 20.92 -24.98
CA SER A 7 -51.56 21.47 -24.20
C SER A 7 -50.37 20.53 -24.35
N LEU A 8 -49.33 20.89 -25.13
CA LEU A 8 -48.02 20.23 -25.14
C LEU A 8 -47.28 20.62 -23.85
N ALA A 9 -47.20 19.71 -22.90
CA ALA A 9 -46.32 19.84 -21.77
C ALA A 9 -44.89 19.52 -22.20
N LEU A 10 -44.03 20.54 -22.28
CA LEU A 10 -42.60 20.44 -22.53
C LEU A 10 -41.94 19.86 -21.26
N ALA A 11 -41.68 18.54 -21.24
CA ALA A 11 -40.90 17.92 -20.20
C ALA A 11 -39.42 18.33 -20.38
N ALA A 12 -38.99 19.35 -19.64
CA ALA A 12 -37.57 19.70 -19.51
C ALA A 12 -36.86 18.53 -18.83
N LEU A 13 -36.09 17.77 -19.59
CA LEU A 13 -35.14 16.79 -19.07
C LEU A 13 -34.13 17.53 -18.21
N LEU A 14 -34.29 17.50 -16.89
CA LEU A 14 -33.29 17.90 -15.90
C LEU A 14 -32.12 16.92 -16.03
N VAL A 15 -31.15 17.23 -16.92
CA VAL A 15 -29.85 16.61 -16.90
C VAL A 15 -29.19 17.10 -15.62
N PRO A 16 -28.83 16.21 -14.68
CA PRO A 16 -28.12 16.64 -13.48
C PRO A 16 -26.81 17.31 -13.92
N PRO A 17 -26.42 18.44 -13.27
CA PRO A 17 -25.15 19.08 -13.59
C PRO A 17 -24.05 18.04 -13.36
N GLN A 18 -23.29 17.73 -14.40
CA GLN A 18 -22.05 16.99 -14.26
C GLN A 18 -21.15 17.85 -13.39
N ALA A 19 -20.62 17.26 -12.30
CA ALA A 19 -19.64 17.94 -11.48
C ALA A 19 -18.50 18.39 -12.40
N GLU A 20 -18.25 19.70 -12.46
CA GLU A 20 -17.14 20.24 -13.25
C GLU A 20 -15.84 19.65 -12.72
N ALA A 21 -15.00 19.16 -13.65
CA ALA A 21 -13.68 18.64 -13.32
C ALA A 21 -12.86 19.76 -12.64
N ARG A 22 -12.22 19.44 -11.53
CA ARG A 22 -11.34 20.38 -10.83
C ARG A 22 -10.01 20.48 -11.55
N ARG A 23 -9.64 21.69 -11.95
CA ARG A 23 -8.31 21.92 -12.51
C ARG A 23 -7.33 22.39 -11.43
N ILE A 24 -6.19 21.68 -11.31
CA ILE A 24 -5.05 22.08 -10.47
C ILE A 24 -3.80 22.03 -11.35
N GLY A 25 -3.19 23.18 -11.60
CA GLY A 25 -2.10 23.31 -12.56
C GLY A 25 -2.52 22.82 -13.95
N GLN A 26 -1.84 21.79 -14.45
CA GLN A 26 -2.11 21.18 -15.76
C GLN A 26 -3.04 19.95 -15.67
N LEU A 27 -3.36 19.47 -14.46
CA LEU A 27 -4.14 18.27 -14.25
C LEU A 27 -5.63 18.59 -14.08
N GLU A 28 -6.48 17.79 -14.71
CA GLU A 28 -7.93 17.82 -14.59
C GLU A 28 -8.40 16.62 -13.77
N PHE A 29 -8.93 16.89 -12.58
CA PHE A 29 -9.43 15.88 -11.65
C PHE A 29 -10.93 15.74 -11.79
N ALA A 30 -11.40 14.54 -12.11
CA ALA A 30 -12.81 14.17 -12.13
C ALA A 30 -13.16 13.22 -10.98
N ASP A 31 -14.43 13.20 -10.59
CA ASP A 31 -14.93 12.25 -9.57
C ASP A 31 -14.56 10.82 -9.94
N CYS A 32 -14.07 10.06 -8.97
CA CYS A 32 -13.74 8.64 -9.09
C CYS A 32 -14.03 7.88 -7.81
N ASP A 33 -14.35 6.60 -7.93
CA ASP A 33 -14.50 5.69 -6.81
C ASP A 33 -13.25 4.82 -6.70
N LEU A 34 -12.59 4.86 -5.53
CA LEU A 34 -11.41 4.06 -5.23
C LEU A 34 -11.77 2.92 -4.29
N ALA A 35 -11.46 1.70 -4.70
CA ALA A 35 -11.73 0.49 -3.93
C ALA A 35 -10.69 0.28 -2.84
N GLN A 36 -11.14 -0.18 -1.68
CA GLN A 36 -10.26 -0.67 -0.61
C GLN A 36 -10.01 -2.16 -0.81
N PRO A 37 -8.76 -2.59 -1.02
CA PRO A 37 -8.44 -4.00 -1.22
C PRO A 37 -8.95 -4.86 -0.06
N GLY A 38 -9.59 -5.96 -0.41
CA GLY A 38 -10.05 -6.96 0.57
C GLY A 38 -11.39 -6.68 1.24
N THR A 39 -11.94 -5.47 1.17
CA THR A 39 -13.22 -5.14 1.84
C THR A 39 -14.39 -4.99 0.86
N GLY A 40 -14.12 -4.77 -0.42
CA GLY A 40 -15.13 -4.39 -1.43
C GLY A 40 -15.73 -2.98 -1.21
N ALA A 41 -15.32 -2.27 -0.17
CA ALA A 41 -15.76 -0.90 0.07
C ALA A 41 -15.10 0.06 -0.93
N THR A 42 -15.85 1.06 -1.38
CA THR A 42 -15.36 2.16 -2.21
C THR A 42 -15.47 3.47 -1.48
N SER A 43 -14.59 4.39 -1.81
CA SER A 43 -14.61 5.77 -1.31
C SER A 43 -14.47 6.74 -2.47
N ARG A 44 -15.26 7.82 -2.44
CA ARG A 44 -15.22 8.85 -3.49
C ARG A 44 -14.07 9.80 -3.28
N PHE A 45 -13.31 10.00 -4.34
CA PHE A 45 -12.22 10.96 -4.47
C PHE A 45 -12.31 11.68 -5.82
N GLU A 46 -11.30 12.46 -6.17
CA GLU A 46 -11.12 13.00 -7.50
C GLU A 46 -9.85 12.36 -8.09
N CYS A 47 -9.86 11.98 -9.37
CA CYS A 47 -8.73 11.33 -10.04
C CYS A 47 -8.34 12.09 -11.30
N ALA A 48 -7.04 12.06 -11.58
CA ALA A 48 -6.42 12.50 -12.83
C ALA A 48 -5.41 11.45 -13.30
N THR A 49 -4.81 11.69 -14.45
CA THR A 49 -3.69 10.91 -14.96
C THR A 49 -2.50 11.81 -15.25
N LEU A 50 -1.30 11.25 -15.04
CA LEU A 50 -0.04 11.89 -15.39
C LEU A 50 0.73 10.98 -16.35
N GLU A 51 1.03 11.49 -17.54
CA GLU A 51 1.90 10.79 -18.49
C GLU A 51 3.35 11.11 -18.21
N VAL A 52 4.19 10.06 -18.09
CA VAL A 52 5.63 10.15 -17.88
C VAL A 52 6.36 9.20 -18.81
N PRO A 53 7.60 9.48 -19.22
CA PRO A 53 8.40 8.51 -19.99
C PRO A 53 8.78 7.32 -19.10
N GLU A 54 8.71 6.10 -19.64
CA GLU A 54 9.21 4.92 -18.95
C GLU A 54 10.71 5.08 -18.65
N SER A 55 11.50 5.45 -19.67
CA SER A 55 12.90 5.81 -19.49
C SER A 55 13.05 7.33 -19.54
N PRO A 56 13.48 8.00 -18.46
CA PRO A 56 13.73 9.45 -18.47
C PRO A 56 14.76 9.89 -19.51
N ASP A 57 15.69 8.99 -19.87
CA ASP A 57 16.73 9.26 -20.87
C ASP A 57 16.21 9.14 -22.31
N LYS A 58 14.98 8.63 -22.49
CA LYS A 58 14.29 8.46 -23.78
C LYS A 58 12.90 9.08 -23.70
N PRO A 59 12.80 10.43 -23.59
CA PRO A 59 11.54 11.11 -23.36
C PRO A 59 10.49 10.89 -24.45
N ASP A 60 10.88 10.61 -25.68
CA ASP A 60 9.98 10.29 -26.80
C ASP A 60 9.66 8.80 -26.95
N GLY A 61 10.20 7.95 -26.06
CA GLY A 61 9.98 6.51 -26.04
C GLY A 61 8.62 6.14 -25.43
N ARG A 62 8.54 4.90 -24.93
CA ARG A 62 7.35 4.40 -24.24
C ARG A 62 6.94 5.31 -23.08
N LYS A 63 5.63 5.54 -22.96
CA LYS A 63 5.03 6.34 -21.90
C LYS A 63 4.30 5.44 -20.91
N LEU A 64 4.29 5.88 -19.65
CA LEU A 64 3.46 5.35 -18.58
C LEU A 64 2.39 6.37 -18.23
N VAL A 65 1.17 5.89 -18.01
CA VAL A 65 0.04 6.74 -17.58
C VAL A 65 -0.23 6.43 -16.11
N LEU A 66 0.31 7.26 -15.24
CA LEU A 66 0.20 7.08 -13.79
C LEU A 66 -1.13 7.66 -13.28
N LYS A 67 -1.84 6.90 -12.45
CA LYS A 67 -3.07 7.38 -11.81
C LYS A 67 -2.72 8.29 -10.63
N VAL A 68 -3.37 9.43 -10.58
CA VAL A 68 -3.21 10.43 -9.51
C VAL A 68 -4.55 10.61 -8.83
N GLY A 69 -4.57 10.43 -7.52
CA GLY A 69 -5.76 10.67 -6.71
C GLY A 69 -5.63 11.98 -5.91
N LEU A 70 -6.76 12.60 -5.65
CA LEU A 70 -6.88 13.83 -4.88
C LEU A 70 -7.97 13.69 -3.82
N ALA A 71 -7.59 13.85 -2.58
CA ALA A 71 -8.51 14.11 -1.49
C ALA A 71 -8.57 15.62 -1.28
N ALA A 72 -9.58 16.27 -1.85
CA ALA A 72 -9.73 17.70 -1.85
C ALA A 72 -9.78 18.30 -0.44
N ALA A 73 -9.22 19.48 -0.26
CA ALA A 73 -9.40 20.27 0.95
C ALA A 73 -10.88 20.60 1.16
N ARG A 74 -11.30 20.73 2.41
CA ARG A 74 -12.67 21.12 2.77
C ARG A 74 -12.88 22.64 2.68
N SER A 75 -11.78 23.40 2.78
CA SER A 75 -11.80 24.84 2.62
C SER A 75 -12.09 25.23 1.16
N SER A 76 -12.88 26.26 0.95
CA SER A 76 -13.05 26.92 -0.36
C SER A 76 -11.80 27.67 -0.82
N GLU A 77 -10.91 28.01 0.11
CA GLU A 77 -9.63 28.66 -0.13
C GLU A 77 -8.51 27.77 0.45
N PRO A 78 -8.13 26.71 -0.26
CA PRO A 78 -7.10 25.81 0.21
C PRO A 78 -5.73 26.47 0.22
N ALA A 79 -4.89 26.06 1.16
CA ALA A 79 -3.49 26.49 1.17
C ALA A 79 -2.76 26.02 -0.11
N ALA A 80 -1.83 26.82 -0.58
CA ALA A 80 -1.07 26.52 -1.80
C ALA A 80 -0.13 25.28 -1.63
N ASP A 81 0.26 24.95 -0.39
CA ASP A 81 1.11 23.82 -0.07
C ASP A 81 0.30 22.55 0.13
N MET A 82 0.39 21.66 -0.83
CA MET A 82 -0.29 20.36 -0.80
C MET A 82 0.49 19.33 0.02
N VAL A 83 -0.21 18.26 0.43
CA VAL A 83 0.40 17.07 1.02
C VAL A 83 0.47 15.98 -0.04
N LEU A 84 1.65 15.42 -0.28
CA LEU A 84 1.84 14.23 -1.09
C LEU A 84 1.89 13.00 -0.18
N PHE A 85 1.01 12.02 -0.43
CA PHE A 85 1.05 10.71 0.20
C PHE A 85 1.75 9.71 -0.69
N ILE A 86 2.78 9.04 -0.16
CA ILE A 86 3.54 7.99 -0.83
C ILE A 86 3.29 6.66 -0.11
N ALA A 87 2.71 5.70 -0.83
CA ALA A 87 2.45 4.36 -0.32
C ALA A 87 3.73 3.54 -0.13
N GLY A 88 3.60 2.47 0.64
CA GLY A 88 4.70 1.57 1.00
C GLY A 88 4.85 0.35 0.11
N GLY A 89 5.09 -0.78 0.73
CA GLY A 89 5.35 -2.07 0.15
C GLY A 89 6.84 -2.44 0.20
N PRO A 90 7.61 -2.39 -0.89
CA PRO A 90 7.33 -1.80 -2.21
C PRO A 90 6.21 -2.48 -2.97
N GLY A 91 5.63 -1.76 -3.94
CA GLY A 91 4.62 -2.30 -4.85
C GLY A 91 3.16 -1.98 -4.49
N GLN A 92 2.88 -1.30 -3.37
CA GLN A 92 1.53 -0.85 -3.04
C GLN A 92 1.11 0.34 -3.93
N SER A 93 -0.10 0.26 -4.47
CA SER A 93 -0.76 1.38 -5.13
C SER A 93 -1.23 2.41 -4.10
N ALA A 94 -0.94 3.68 -4.34
CA ALA A 94 -1.40 4.75 -3.48
C ALA A 94 -2.92 4.96 -3.60
N THR A 95 -3.49 4.76 -4.79
CA THR A 95 -4.95 4.87 -5.01
C THR A 95 -5.72 3.73 -4.34
N GLU A 96 -5.11 2.56 -4.13
CA GLU A 96 -5.69 1.45 -3.37
C GLU A 96 -5.48 1.60 -1.86
N THR A 97 -4.37 2.22 -1.43
CA THR A 97 -3.97 2.29 -0.01
C THR A 97 -4.57 3.51 0.69
N PHE A 98 -4.59 4.66 0.01
CA PHE A 98 -5.03 5.92 0.62
C PHE A 98 -6.47 5.90 1.16
N PRO A 99 -7.47 5.24 0.54
CA PRO A 99 -8.81 5.16 1.09
C PRO A 99 -8.85 4.69 2.54
N SER A 100 -8.03 3.70 2.90
CA SER A 100 -7.93 3.18 4.28
C SER A 100 -7.18 4.15 5.21
N ALA A 101 -6.23 4.93 4.68
CA ALA A 101 -5.45 5.90 5.45
C ALA A 101 -6.12 7.27 5.59
N ALA A 102 -7.16 7.56 4.79
CA ALA A 102 -7.75 8.90 4.63
C ALA A 102 -8.22 9.55 5.93
N GLY A 103 -8.63 8.75 6.92
CA GLY A 103 -9.03 9.22 8.25
C GLY A 103 -7.90 9.94 8.99
N GLY A 104 -6.66 9.45 8.87
CA GLY A 104 -5.47 10.07 9.47
C GLY A 104 -5.15 11.46 8.88
N PHE A 105 -5.60 11.75 7.66
CA PHE A 105 -5.39 13.03 6.99
C PHE A 105 -6.55 14.02 7.15
N ALA A 106 -7.58 13.69 7.93
CA ALA A 106 -8.80 14.51 8.05
C ALA A 106 -8.51 15.95 8.50
N ARG A 107 -7.60 16.15 9.45
CA ARG A 107 -7.21 17.50 9.93
C ARG A 107 -6.39 18.30 8.91
N LEU A 108 -5.53 17.63 8.16
CA LEU A 108 -4.75 18.27 7.07
C LEU A 108 -5.69 18.74 5.96
N ARG A 109 -6.71 17.93 5.64
CA ARG A 109 -7.72 18.23 4.64
C ARG A 109 -8.66 19.39 5.00
N GLU A 110 -8.66 19.89 6.22
CA GLU A 110 -9.40 21.12 6.56
C GLU A 110 -8.92 22.30 5.69
N LYS A 111 -7.61 22.37 5.39
CA LYS A 111 -7.02 23.50 4.66
C LYS A 111 -6.13 23.10 3.48
N ARG A 112 -5.76 21.83 3.31
CA ARG A 112 -4.81 21.38 2.28
C ARG A 112 -5.38 20.23 1.46
N HIS A 113 -5.10 20.26 0.18
CA HIS A 113 -5.27 19.08 -0.65
C HIS A 113 -4.28 17.99 -0.23
N VAL A 114 -4.72 16.75 -0.27
CA VAL A 114 -3.84 15.58 -0.21
C VAL A 114 -3.85 14.92 -1.57
N VAL A 115 -2.71 14.90 -2.22
CA VAL A 115 -2.51 14.24 -3.51
C VAL A 115 -1.74 12.95 -3.30
N PHE A 116 -2.05 11.92 -4.09
CA PHE A 116 -1.37 10.64 -4.05
C PHE A 116 -1.25 10.07 -5.45
N ILE A 117 -0.14 9.41 -5.74
CA ILE A 117 0.17 8.91 -7.09
C ILE A 117 0.55 7.44 -7.01
N ASP A 118 0.01 6.63 -7.92
CA ASP A 118 0.49 5.27 -8.11
C ASP A 118 1.90 5.34 -8.70
N GLN A 119 2.86 4.80 -7.96
CA GLN A 119 4.23 4.74 -8.43
C GLN A 119 4.29 3.84 -9.67
N ARG A 120 5.27 4.09 -10.56
CA ARG A 120 5.51 3.23 -11.73
C ARG A 120 5.57 1.76 -11.34
N GLY A 121 4.93 0.89 -12.11
CA GLY A 121 4.81 -0.54 -11.82
C GLY A 121 3.77 -0.90 -10.77
N THR A 122 2.97 0.06 -10.26
CA THR A 122 1.90 -0.18 -9.30
C THR A 122 0.55 0.33 -9.83
N GLY A 123 -0.54 -0.08 -9.20
CA GLY A 123 -1.87 0.38 -9.56
C GLY A 123 -2.43 -0.24 -10.85
N GLU A 124 -3.60 0.24 -11.24
CA GLU A 124 -4.33 -0.25 -12.39
C GLU A 124 -3.70 0.23 -13.71
N GLY A 125 -3.58 -0.67 -14.69
CA GLY A 125 -3.14 -0.34 -16.05
C GLY A 125 -1.66 -0.49 -16.34
N HIS A 126 -0.79 -0.47 -15.32
CA HIS A 126 0.67 -0.64 -15.52
C HIS A 126 1.35 -1.39 -14.37
N ARG A 127 0.60 -2.17 -13.61
CA ARG A 127 1.12 -3.02 -12.53
C ARG A 127 2.06 -4.07 -13.10
N LEU A 128 3.30 -4.11 -12.60
CA LEU A 128 4.22 -5.22 -12.83
C LEU A 128 3.93 -6.27 -11.75
N ALA A 129 3.06 -7.20 -12.06
CA ALA A 129 2.71 -8.31 -11.18
C ALA A 129 2.80 -9.62 -11.96
N CYS A 130 3.24 -10.66 -11.29
CA CYS A 130 3.28 -12.00 -11.86
C CYS A 130 2.11 -12.80 -11.32
N ASP A 131 1.48 -13.55 -12.18
CA ASP A 131 0.54 -14.59 -11.78
C ASP A 131 1.34 -15.78 -11.25
N PHE A 132 1.59 -15.77 -9.95
CA PHE A 132 2.17 -16.93 -9.31
C PHE A 132 1.08 -17.99 -9.10
N PRO A 133 1.33 -19.26 -9.52
CA PRO A 133 0.41 -20.34 -9.21
C PRO A 133 0.14 -20.41 -7.70
N GLU A 134 -1.04 -20.88 -7.28
CA GLU A 134 -1.39 -21.07 -5.87
C GLU A 134 -0.33 -21.89 -5.10
N VAL A 135 0.40 -22.76 -5.81
CA VAL A 135 1.56 -23.52 -5.28
C VAL A 135 2.68 -22.64 -4.73
N MET A 136 2.78 -21.35 -5.14
CA MET A 136 3.78 -20.42 -4.57
C MET A 136 3.37 -19.81 -3.24
N THR A 137 2.15 -19.92 -2.84
CA THR A 137 1.75 -19.71 -1.44
C THR A 137 2.13 -20.92 -0.59
N ASP A 138 2.48 -22.05 -1.22
CA ASP A 138 3.06 -23.22 -0.58
C ASP A 138 4.58 -22.95 -0.41
N VAL A 139 5.00 -22.73 0.81
CA VAL A 139 6.36 -22.39 1.24
C VAL A 139 7.40 -23.48 0.89
N ALA A 140 7.03 -24.47 0.08
CA ALA A 140 7.78 -25.67 -0.24
C ALA A 140 8.54 -25.61 -1.57
N ALA A 141 8.51 -24.48 -2.33
CA ALA A 141 9.29 -24.38 -3.58
C ALA A 141 10.80 -24.32 -3.26
N SER A 142 11.61 -25.12 -3.95
CA SER A 142 13.06 -25.05 -3.83
C SER A 142 13.61 -23.70 -4.34
N ASP A 143 14.84 -23.36 -3.93
CA ASP A 143 15.49 -22.12 -4.39
C ASP A 143 15.60 -22.07 -5.92
N GLU A 144 15.87 -23.22 -6.58
CA GLU A 144 15.93 -23.33 -8.04
C GLU A 144 14.57 -23.03 -8.68
N GLN A 145 13.48 -23.57 -8.13
CA GLN A 145 12.12 -23.31 -8.61
C GLN A 145 11.76 -21.84 -8.44
N GLN A 146 12.11 -21.21 -7.32
CA GLN A 146 11.88 -19.79 -7.08
C GLN A 146 12.63 -18.92 -8.11
N VAL A 147 13.89 -19.26 -8.43
CA VAL A 147 14.67 -18.55 -9.44
C VAL A 147 14.09 -18.71 -10.85
N GLU A 148 13.65 -19.91 -11.22
CA GLU A 148 13.03 -20.16 -12.54
C GLU A 148 11.73 -19.35 -12.67
N MET A 149 10.87 -19.39 -11.67
CA MET A 149 9.62 -18.64 -11.66
C MET A 149 9.86 -17.11 -11.70
N ALA A 150 10.91 -16.62 -11.02
CA ALA A 150 11.28 -15.21 -11.10
C ALA A 150 11.77 -14.83 -12.52
N ARG A 151 12.46 -15.72 -13.23
CA ARG A 151 12.88 -15.51 -14.62
C ARG A 151 11.69 -15.49 -15.58
N ASP A 152 10.76 -16.41 -15.42
CA ASP A 152 9.55 -16.49 -16.24
C ASP A 152 8.69 -15.24 -16.04
N CYS A 153 8.53 -14.82 -14.78
CA CYS A 153 7.87 -13.58 -14.42
C CYS A 153 8.53 -12.39 -15.12
N LEU A 154 9.84 -12.25 -15.01
CA LEU A 154 10.58 -11.16 -15.63
C LEU A 154 10.41 -11.16 -17.15
N ALA A 155 10.42 -12.33 -17.79
CA ALA A 155 10.26 -12.49 -19.23
C ALA A 155 8.83 -12.16 -19.71
N SER A 156 7.83 -12.22 -18.84
CA SER A 156 6.44 -11.90 -19.16
C SER A 156 6.15 -10.39 -19.26
N PHE A 157 7.05 -9.54 -18.74
CA PHE A 157 6.81 -8.10 -18.74
C PHE A 157 7.19 -7.46 -20.08
N ASP A 158 6.22 -6.77 -20.68
CA ASP A 158 6.50 -5.79 -21.74
C ASP A 158 6.89 -4.45 -21.12
N ALA A 159 8.08 -4.41 -20.51
CA ALA A 159 8.59 -3.24 -19.77
C ALA A 159 10.13 -3.30 -19.65
N ASP A 160 10.77 -2.13 -19.64
CA ASP A 160 12.18 -2.03 -19.23
C ASP A 160 12.26 -1.98 -17.69
N VAL A 161 12.29 -3.16 -17.06
CA VAL A 161 12.24 -3.28 -15.59
C VAL A 161 13.38 -2.54 -14.88
N ALA A 162 14.48 -2.22 -15.56
CA ALA A 162 15.58 -1.42 -15.02
C ALA A 162 15.15 0.03 -14.72
N GLN A 163 14.03 0.48 -15.30
CA GLN A 163 13.47 1.81 -15.08
C GLN A 163 12.52 1.88 -13.86
N TYR A 164 12.22 0.73 -13.22
CA TYR A 164 11.26 0.69 -12.09
C TYR A 164 11.98 0.71 -10.74
N THR A 165 12.89 1.66 -10.60
CA THR A 165 13.68 1.88 -9.38
C THR A 165 13.19 3.09 -8.61
N THR A 166 13.54 3.17 -7.31
CA THR A 166 13.24 4.33 -6.46
C THR A 166 13.78 5.63 -7.07
N SER A 167 15.00 5.60 -7.61
CA SER A 167 15.66 6.79 -8.19
C SER A 167 14.97 7.30 -9.46
N VAL A 168 14.28 6.43 -10.19
CA VAL A 168 13.48 6.83 -11.35
C VAL A 168 12.07 7.26 -10.91
N ALA A 169 11.44 6.56 -9.95
CA ALA A 169 10.11 6.89 -9.45
C ALA A 169 10.03 8.31 -8.85
N VAL A 170 11.11 8.81 -8.24
CA VAL A 170 11.12 10.19 -7.72
C VAL A 170 11.13 11.26 -8.81
N LYS A 171 11.55 10.92 -10.05
CA LYS A 171 11.41 11.81 -11.21
C LYS A 171 9.95 11.97 -11.61
N ASP A 172 9.13 10.93 -11.44
CA ASP A 172 7.68 11.01 -11.66
C ASP A 172 7.00 11.91 -10.61
N ILE A 173 7.47 11.83 -9.36
CA ILE A 173 6.98 12.71 -8.29
C ILE A 173 7.31 14.17 -8.61
N GLU A 174 8.49 14.44 -9.12
CA GLU A 174 8.86 15.80 -9.55
C GLU A 174 8.02 16.27 -10.74
N ALA A 175 7.76 15.39 -11.73
CA ALA A 175 6.86 15.68 -12.83
C ALA A 175 5.43 15.98 -12.33
N LEU A 176 4.94 15.24 -11.34
CA LEU A 176 3.65 15.50 -10.68
C LEU A 176 3.64 16.88 -10.01
N ARG A 177 4.67 17.20 -9.21
CA ARG A 177 4.77 18.52 -8.57
C ARG A 177 4.70 19.65 -9.57
N GLN A 178 5.45 19.53 -10.67
CA GLN A 178 5.46 20.53 -11.76
C GLN A 178 4.11 20.62 -12.46
N ALA A 179 3.48 19.48 -12.76
CA ALA A 179 2.15 19.45 -13.38
C ALA A 179 1.06 20.08 -12.49
N LEU A 180 1.18 19.94 -11.17
CA LEU A 180 0.30 20.59 -10.18
C LEU A 180 0.59 22.09 -10.02
N GLY A 181 1.72 22.59 -10.53
CA GLY A 181 2.17 23.96 -10.30
C GLY A 181 2.53 24.22 -8.82
N ALA A 182 2.82 23.18 -8.05
CA ALA A 182 3.14 23.30 -6.63
C ALA A 182 4.60 23.79 -6.46
N PRO A 183 4.86 24.86 -5.69
CA PRO A 183 6.22 25.33 -5.46
C PRO A 183 7.05 24.30 -4.67
N ALA A 184 6.46 23.69 -3.67
CA ALA A 184 7.01 22.60 -2.90
C ALA A 184 5.89 21.76 -2.25
N LEU A 185 6.16 20.51 -1.90
CA LEU A 185 5.21 19.56 -1.33
C LEU A 185 5.53 19.28 0.15
N ASN A 186 4.50 19.07 0.96
CA ASN A 186 4.63 18.39 2.24
C ASN A 186 4.56 16.89 1.97
N VAL A 187 5.66 16.18 2.12
CA VAL A 187 5.75 14.78 1.70
C VAL A 187 5.54 13.86 2.90
N TYR A 188 4.53 13.01 2.83
CA TYR A 188 4.33 11.89 3.76
C TYR A 188 4.70 10.60 3.06
N GLY A 189 5.61 9.84 3.65
CA GLY A 189 5.95 8.49 3.22
C GLY A 189 5.62 7.48 4.32
N GLY A 190 4.92 6.40 3.98
CA GLY A 190 4.67 5.28 4.88
C GLY A 190 5.54 4.07 4.52
N SER A 191 6.21 3.42 5.50
CA SER A 191 7.00 2.21 5.28
C SER A 191 8.04 2.40 4.15
N TYR A 192 8.03 1.59 3.07
CA TYR A 192 8.91 1.82 1.91
C TYR A 192 8.74 3.23 1.29
N GLY A 193 7.55 3.83 1.39
CA GLY A 193 7.33 5.20 0.97
C GLY A 193 8.23 6.22 1.66
N THR A 194 8.74 5.92 2.87
CA THR A 194 9.73 6.76 3.55
C THR A 194 11.07 6.78 2.82
N ARG A 195 11.48 5.65 2.24
CA ARG A 195 12.68 5.55 1.41
C ARG A 195 12.52 6.38 0.13
N VAL A 196 11.36 6.30 -0.52
CA VAL A 196 11.02 7.12 -1.70
C VAL A 196 11.04 8.62 -1.34
N ALA A 197 10.42 8.98 -0.20
CA ALA A 197 10.39 10.37 0.27
C ALA A 197 11.79 10.94 0.56
N GLN A 198 12.67 10.14 1.18
CA GLN A 198 14.07 10.51 1.42
C GLN A 198 14.84 10.68 0.12
N GLU A 199 14.65 9.78 -0.85
CA GLU A 199 15.30 9.87 -2.16
C GLU A 199 14.78 11.08 -2.96
N TYR A 200 13.47 11.38 -2.87
CA TYR A 200 12.89 12.58 -3.47
C TYR A 200 13.52 13.85 -2.88
N ALA A 201 13.59 13.95 -1.55
CA ALA A 201 14.21 15.10 -0.89
C ALA A 201 15.72 15.23 -1.22
N ARG A 202 16.42 14.13 -1.45
CA ARG A 202 17.83 14.14 -1.86
C ARG A 202 18.02 14.64 -3.29
N GLN A 203 17.15 14.22 -4.24
CA GLN A 203 17.27 14.63 -5.65
C GLN A 203 16.65 16.02 -5.92
N TYR A 204 15.58 16.36 -5.21
CA TYR A 204 14.78 17.58 -5.42
C TYR A 204 14.51 18.32 -4.10
N PRO A 205 15.57 18.81 -3.42
CA PRO A 205 15.43 19.45 -2.11
C PRO A 205 14.50 20.67 -2.13
N ASP A 206 14.51 21.45 -3.21
CA ASP A 206 13.64 22.62 -3.38
C ASP A 206 12.17 22.24 -3.62
N GLY A 207 11.89 21.00 -4.01
CA GLY A 207 10.55 20.46 -4.18
C GLY A 207 9.89 20.00 -2.87
N VAL A 208 10.63 19.98 -1.75
CA VAL A 208 10.16 19.50 -0.45
C VAL A 208 10.09 20.63 0.57
N ARG A 209 8.88 20.89 1.07
CA ARG A 209 8.66 21.86 2.16
C ARG A 209 8.79 21.20 3.54
N SER A 210 8.24 20.02 3.70
CA SER A 210 8.34 19.22 4.93
C SER A 210 8.33 17.74 4.60
N LEU A 211 8.92 16.93 5.49
CA LEU A 211 9.04 15.49 5.32
C LEU A 211 8.50 14.80 6.57
N LEU A 212 7.49 13.94 6.41
CA LEU A 212 6.95 13.04 7.42
C LEU A 212 7.30 11.61 7.03
N LEU A 213 8.01 10.92 7.91
CA LEU A 213 8.45 9.55 7.70
C LEU A 213 7.81 8.63 8.75
N ASP A 214 6.89 7.79 8.32
CA ASP A 214 6.15 6.85 9.16
C ASP A 214 6.62 5.41 8.90
N GLY A 215 7.21 4.76 9.92
CA GLY A 215 7.87 3.46 9.76
C GLY A 215 9.11 3.54 8.88
N VAL A 216 10.11 4.30 9.32
CA VAL A 216 11.29 4.70 8.52
C VAL A 216 12.08 3.52 7.99
N VAL A 217 12.26 3.47 6.67
CA VAL A 217 13.18 2.58 5.96
C VAL A 217 14.39 3.39 5.49
N PRO A 218 15.56 3.26 6.12
CA PRO A 218 16.75 4.00 5.72
C PRO A 218 17.20 3.65 4.29
N PRO A 219 17.79 4.59 3.53
CA PRO A 219 18.30 4.30 2.18
C PRO A 219 19.36 3.20 2.12
N GLY A 220 20.18 3.06 3.17
CA GLY A 220 21.22 2.03 3.27
C GLY A 220 20.73 0.65 3.68
N LEU A 221 19.47 0.49 4.10
CA LEU A 221 18.92 -0.80 4.50
C LEU A 221 18.75 -1.72 3.28
N ALA A 222 19.36 -2.89 3.31
CA ALA A 222 19.12 -3.92 2.30
C ALA A 222 17.76 -4.59 2.57
N LEU A 223 16.78 -4.35 1.69
CA LEU A 223 15.45 -4.94 1.83
C LEU A 223 15.54 -6.46 1.68
N GLY A 224 14.98 -7.18 2.64
CA GLY A 224 14.92 -8.65 2.68
C GLY A 224 15.97 -9.25 3.60
N SER A 225 17.25 -8.98 3.43
CA SER A 225 18.34 -9.64 4.17
C SER A 225 18.32 -9.39 5.68
N GLU A 226 17.84 -8.22 6.13
CA GLU A 226 17.79 -7.86 7.56
C GLU A 226 16.41 -8.13 8.20
N HIS A 227 15.41 -8.56 7.42
CA HIS A 227 14.05 -8.74 7.95
C HIS A 227 13.96 -9.79 9.04
N SER A 228 14.69 -10.90 8.90
CA SER A 228 14.69 -11.98 9.90
C SER A 228 15.36 -11.53 11.21
N ILE A 229 16.47 -10.81 11.12
CA ILE A 229 17.19 -10.29 12.29
C ILE A 229 16.33 -9.27 13.04
N ASN A 230 15.71 -8.34 12.30
CA ASN A 230 14.85 -7.30 12.87
C ASN A 230 13.58 -7.90 13.48
N LEU A 231 12.96 -8.92 12.82
CA LEU A 231 11.82 -9.62 13.37
C LEU A 231 12.16 -10.36 14.67
N GLU A 232 13.30 -11.04 14.67
CA GLU A 232 13.80 -11.75 15.85
C GLU A 232 13.98 -10.79 17.04
N ALA A 233 14.63 -9.65 16.82
CA ALA A 233 14.82 -8.64 17.85
C ALA A 233 13.48 -8.07 18.35
N ALA A 234 12.53 -7.82 17.46
CA ALA A 234 11.19 -7.33 17.79
C ALA A 234 10.40 -8.36 18.61
N LEU A 235 10.35 -9.62 18.17
CA LEU A 235 9.65 -10.70 18.89
C LEU A 235 10.23 -10.91 20.29
N LYS A 236 11.56 -10.91 20.40
CA LYS A 236 12.24 -11.00 21.69
C LYS A 236 11.86 -9.84 22.63
N ALA A 237 11.80 -8.62 22.12
CA ALA A 237 11.39 -7.46 22.89
C ALA A 237 9.90 -7.48 23.29
N ILE A 238 9.02 -7.90 22.37
CA ILE A 238 7.56 -7.98 22.58
C ILE A 238 7.24 -9.06 23.64
N LEU A 239 7.73 -10.27 23.42
CA LEU A 239 7.44 -11.42 24.30
C LEU A 239 8.19 -11.34 25.63
N GLY A 240 9.35 -10.69 25.64
CA GLY A 240 10.11 -10.39 26.88
C GLY A 240 9.32 -9.52 27.85
N ARG A 241 8.50 -8.59 27.36
CA ARG A 241 7.63 -7.77 28.24
C ARG A 241 6.66 -8.64 29.04
N CYS A 242 6.12 -9.72 28.46
CA CYS A 242 5.28 -10.65 29.19
C CYS A 242 6.09 -11.40 30.28
N ALA A 243 7.30 -11.84 29.98
CA ALA A 243 8.16 -12.51 30.94
C ALA A 243 8.58 -11.57 32.11
N ASP A 244 8.68 -10.29 31.87
CA ASP A 244 9.01 -9.28 32.88
C ASP A 244 7.81 -8.87 33.74
N GLU A 245 6.57 -8.95 33.20
CA GLU A 245 5.33 -8.62 33.90
C GLU A 245 4.85 -9.81 34.75
N PRO A 246 4.77 -9.70 36.11
CA PRO A 246 4.45 -10.82 36.99
C PRO A 246 3.17 -11.57 36.65
N ALA A 247 2.07 -10.88 36.35
CA ALA A 247 0.79 -11.49 36.01
C ALA A 247 0.83 -12.23 34.68
N CYS A 248 1.52 -11.66 33.67
CA CYS A 248 1.68 -12.30 32.37
C CYS A 248 2.59 -13.53 32.47
N ARG A 249 3.67 -13.42 33.21
CA ARG A 249 4.59 -14.54 33.45
C ARG A 249 3.90 -15.70 34.22
N GLU A 250 3.06 -15.36 35.22
CA GLU A 250 2.29 -16.38 35.94
C GLU A 250 1.30 -17.12 35.01
N ALA A 251 0.65 -16.39 34.11
CA ALA A 251 -0.32 -16.97 33.19
C ALA A 251 0.31 -17.76 32.02
N PHE A 252 1.41 -17.25 31.43
CA PHE A 252 1.93 -17.75 30.14
C PHE A 252 3.41 -18.18 30.20
N GLY A 253 4.08 -18.07 31.33
CA GLY A 253 5.49 -18.46 31.50
C GLY A 253 6.45 -17.59 30.68
N ASP A 254 7.22 -18.21 29.79
CA ASP A 254 8.13 -17.56 28.86
C ASP A 254 7.62 -17.73 27.40
N PRO A 255 6.82 -16.82 26.87
CA PRO A 255 6.22 -16.98 25.55
C PRO A 255 7.26 -17.00 24.41
N TYR A 256 8.43 -16.42 24.61
CA TYR A 256 9.50 -16.49 23.62
C TYR A 256 10.04 -17.93 23.49
N ARG A 257 10.25 -18.63 24.58
CA ARG A 257 10.61 -20.05 24.54
C ARG A 257 9.50 -20.91 23.95
N THR A 258 8.24 -20.61 24.27
CA THR A 258 7.07 -21.30 23.73
C THR A 258 7.00 -21.17 22.21
N LEU A 259 7.25 -19.97 21.65
CA LEU A 259 7.32 -19.73 20.20
C LEU A 259 8.35 -20.65 19.52
N TYR A 260 9.54 -20.79 20.11
CA TYR A 260 10.59 -21.63 19.53
C TYR A 260 10.27 -23.13 19.66
N ALA A 261 9.69 -23.55 20.77
CA ALA A 261 9.23 -24.93 20.94
C ALA A 261 8.15 -25.29 19.93
N LEU A 262 7.19 -24.38 19.71
CA LEU A 262 6.13 -24.53 18.70
C LEU A 262 6.70 -24.62 17.29
N ARG A 263 7.65 -23.73 16.95
CA ARG A 263 8.36 -23.77 15.66
C ARG A 263 9.07 -25.10 15.43
N ASP A 264 9.84 -25.57 16.41
CA ASP A 264 10.61 -26.81 16.31
C ASP A 264 9.70 -28.04 16.21
N ARG A 265 8.56 -28.01 16.92
CA ARG A 265 7.50 -29.03 16.78
C ARG A 265 6.89 -29.00 15.38
N ALA A 266 6.53 -27.81 14.86
CA ALA A 266 5.96 -27.65 13.53
C ALA A 266 6.93 -28.07 12.41
N ARG A 267 8.25 -27.88 12.61
CA ARG A 267 9.29 -28.38 11.72
C ARG A 267 9.33 -29.91 11.67
N SER A 268 9.28 -30.55 12.82
CA SER A 268 9.41 -32.03 12.92
C SER A 268 8.10 -32.77 12.63
N GLN A 269 6.97 -32.14 12.93
CA GLN A 269 5.63 -32.69 12.81
C GLN A 269 4.65 -31.64 12.27
N PRO A 270 4.75 -31.26 10.97
CA PRO A 270 3.82 -30.33 10.40
C PRO A 270 2.39 -30.88 10.45
N ALA A 271 1.44 -30.01 10.79
CA ALA A 271 0.01 -30.33 10.82
C ALA A 271 -0.71 -29.71 9.62
N THR A 272 -1.80 -30.33 9.20
CA THR A 272 -2.72 -29.73 8.22
C THR A 272 -4.05 -29.46 8.91
N VAL A 273 -4.55 -28.23 8.81
CA VAL A 273 -5.80 -27.82 9.46
C VAL A 273 -6.74 -27.20 8.43
N PRO A 274 -8.05 -27.51 8.51
CA PRO A 274 -9.04 -26.85 7.68
C PRO A 274 -9.30 -25.44 8.21
N VAL A 275 -9.17 -24.43 7.34
CA VAL A 275 -9.47 -23.03 7.66
C VAL A 275 -10.49 -22.47 6.69
N PRO A 276 -11.48 -21.70 7.14
CA PRO A 276 -12.40 -21.03 6.24
C PRO A 276 -11.68 -19.86 5.57
N ASP A 277 -11.84 -19.74 4.25
CA ASP A 277 -11.42 -18.54 3.53
C ASP A 277 -12.32 -17.37 3.95
N PRO A 278 -11.75 -16.24 4.39
CA PRO A 278 -12.53 -15.13 4.96
C PRO A 278 -13.43 -14.42 3.95
N ARG A 279 -13.22 -14.63 2.63
CA ARG A 279 -14.00 -13.99 1.57
C ARG A 279 -15.07 -14.91 0.98
N SER A 280 -14.68 -16.15 0.67
CA SER A 280 -15.57 -17.13 0.03
C SER A 280 -16.27 -18.04 1.02
N PHE A 281 -15.81 -18.09 2.29
CA PHE A 281 -16.19 -19.04 3.33
C PHE A 281 -15.96 -20.52 2.92
N ALA A 282 -15.30 -20.77 1.81
CA ALA A 282 -14.88 -22.10 1.42
C ALA A 282 -13.78 -22.60 2.36
N THR A 283 -13.86 -23.86 2.78
CA THR A 283 -12.81 -24.47 3.58
C THR A 283 -11.61 -24.78 2.68
N ARG A 284 -10.43 -24.37 3.13
CA ARG A 284 -9.14 -24.71 2.52
C ARG A 284 -8.24 -25.37 3.56
N GLU A 285 -7.37 -26.25 3.11
CA GLU A 285 -6.36 -26.87 3.95
C GLU A 285 -5.16 -25.92 4.11
N LEU A 286 -4.78 -25.62 5.36
CA LEU A 286 -3.59 -24.85 5.69
C LEU A 286 -2.56 -25.76 6.33
N ARG A 287 -1.36 -25.83 5.74
CA ARG A 287 -0.23 -26.53 6.35
C ARG A 287 0.42 -25.63 7.40
N LEU A 288 0.49 -26.14 8.62
CA LEU A 288 1.17 -25.50 9.75
C LEU A 288 2.54 -26.13 9.93
N ASP A 289 3.52 -25.61 9.25
CA ASP A 289 4.95 -25.92 9.42
C ASP A 289 5.69 -24.76 10.11
N GLU A 290 7.02 -24.85 10.21
CA GLU A 290 7.85 -23.80 10.82
C GLU A 290 7.67 -22.42 10.17
N SER A 291 7.48 -22.38 8.86
CA SER A 291 7.31 -21.13 8.12
C SER A 291 5.96 -20.50 8.42
N ALA A 292 4.90 -21.30 8.54
CA ALA A 292 3.58 -20.82 8.95
C ALA A 292 3.64 -20.19 10.35
N VAL A 293 4.33 -20.82 11.30
CA VAL A 293 4.54 -20.27 12.65
C VAL A 293 5.27 -18.93 12.59
N ALA A 294 6.34 -18.81 11.78
CA ALA A 294 7.09 -17.58 11.62
C ALA A 294 6.25 -16.46 10.98
N VAL A 295 5.46 -16.77 9.94
CA VAL A 295 4.56 -15.81 9.28
C VAL A 295 3.47 -15.32 10.23
N ILE A 296 2.83 -16.22 10.99
CA ILE A 296 1.80 -15.85 11.97
C ILE A 296 2.40 -14.94 13.04
N ALA A 297 3.54 -15.31 13.63
CA ALA A 297 4.22 -14.48 14.63
C ALA A 297 4.58 -13.09 14.08
N ARG A 298 5.06 -13.03 12.83
CA ARG A 298 5.35 -11.76 12.16
C ARG A 298 4.10 -10.89 11.99
N LEU A 299 3.00 -11.47 11.51
CA LEU A 299 1.76 -10.71 11.28
C LEU A 299 1.21 -10.14 12.58
N PHE A 300 1.24 -10.92 13.66
CA PHE A 300 0.81 -10.44 14.98
C PHE A 300 1.75 -9.39 15.58
N ALA A 301 3.02 -9.37 15.21
CA ALA A 301 3.97 -8.37 15.68
C ALA A 301 3.82 -6.97 15.03
N TYR A 302 2.93 -6.81 14.02
CA TYR A 302 2.78 -5.55 13.28
C TYR A 302 2.06 -4.44 14.05
N SER A 303 1.18 -4.77 14.99
CA SER A 303 0.50 -3.76 15.81
C SER A 303 0.61 -4.09 17.30
N PRO A 304 0.60 -3.08 18.19
CA PRO A 304 0.57 -3.30 19.63
C PRO A 304 -0.59 -4.19 20.08
N GLU A 305 -1.76 -4.03 19.47
CA GLU A 305 -2.99 -4.74 19.80
C GLU A 305 -2.85 -6.24 19.48
N THR A 306 -2.39 -6.58 18.27
CA THR A 306 -2.18 -7.97 17.86
C THR A 306 -0.99 -8.59 18.57
N ALA A 307 0.08 -7.82 18.80
CA ALA A 307 1.25 -8.27 19.56
C ALA A 307 0.91 -8.67 21.01
N ALA A 308 -0.03 -7.95 21.62
CA ALA A 308 -0.50 -8.27 22.99
C ALA A 308 -1.24 -9.62 23.07
N LEU A 309 -1.73 -10.16 21.97
CA LEU A 309 -2.40 -11.46 21.90
C LEU A 309 -1.42 -12.64 21.74
N LEU A 310 -0.16 -12.38 21.35
CA LEU A 310 0.82 -13.44 21.08
C LEU A 310 1.03 -14.39 22.26
N PRO A 311 1.18 -13.95 23.54
CA PRO A 311 1.36 -14.87 24.65
C PRO A 311 0.20 -15.87 24.77
N LEU A 312 -1.05 -15.39 24.66
CA LEU A 312 -2.24 -16.23 24.70
C LEU A 312 -2.27 -17.25 23.56
N LEU A 313 -2.04 -16.79 22.32
CA LEU A 313 -2.06 -17.66 21.14
C LEU A 313 -0.97 -18.74 21.18
N LEU A 314 0.19 -18.40 21.71
CA LEU A 314 1.30 -19.35 21.87
C LEU A 314 1.00 -20.38 22.95
N ASP A 315 0.33 -19.98 24.02
CA ASP A 315 -0.10 -20.88 25.10
C ASP A 315 -1.16 -21.85 24.61
N GLU A 316 -2.19 -21.37 23.92
CA GLU A 316 -3.27 -22.17 23.35
C GLU A 316 -2.78 -23.15 22.25
N ALA A 317 -1.72 -22.78 21.53
CA ALA A 317 -1.15 -23.61 20.47
C ALA A 317 -0.12 -24.64 20.97
N ASN A 318 0.35 -24.54 22.21
CA ASN A 318 1.38 -25.40 22.77
C ASN A 318 0.79 -26.64 23.44
#